data_ebd6aea80702fde72be96dd42ebe3ac2
#
_entry.id   ebd6aea80702fde72be96dd42ebe3ac2
#
_cell.length_a   1.000
_cell.length_b   1.000
_cell.length_c   1.000
_cell.angle_alpha   90.00
_cell.angle_beta   90.00
_cell.angle_gamma   90.00
#
_symmetry.space_group_name_H-M   'P 1'
#
loop_
_entity.id
_entity.type
_entity.pdbx_description
1 polymer ?
#
loop_
_entity_poly.entity_id
_entity_poly.type
_entity_poly.pdbx_seq_one_letter_code
_entity_poly.pdbx_strand_id
1 'polypeptide(L)'
;MEIDATDRRILTALQKDGRMTNAELSEQVNLSPSACHRRVQRLEVAGVIRGYVALLDERKMSRPTTVFVEITLSGQAADVLDAFERQVARIPDLLECHLMAGTADYLLKILAQDTGDFARIHRQYLSRLPGGGPIHLAVALRTSFRPTPRQ
;
A
#
# COMPACT_ATOMS: atom_id res chain seq x y z
N MET A 1 -17.01 14.91 6.46
CA MET A 1 -17.79 14.89 5.19
C MET A 1 -18.61 13.61 5.15
N GLU A 2 -19.90 13.70 4.91
CA GLU A 2 -20.76 12.53 4.74
C GLU A 2 -20.65 12.03 3.28
N ILE A 3 -20.46 10.70 3.13
CA ILE A 3 -20.33 10.01 1.83
C ILE A 3 -21.69 9.41 1.48
N ASP A 4 -22.35 9.99 0.49
CA ASP A 4 -23.67 9.53 0.03
C ASP A 4 -23.60 8.31 -0.92
N ALA A 5 -24.75 7.76 -1.32
CA ALA A 5 -24.83 6.61 -2.20
C ALA A 5 -24.21 6.86 -3.59
N THR A 6 -24.27 8.09 -4.09
CA THR A 6 -23.68 8.49 -5.38
C THR A 6 -22.16 8.57 -5.26
N ASP A 7 -21.63 9.11 -4.16
CA ASP A 7 -20.20 9.14 -3.89
C ASP A 7 -19.64 7.70 -3.81
N ARG A 8 -20.35 6.78 -3.16
CA ARG A 8 -19.97 5.36 -3.13
C ARG A 8 -19.89 4.72 -4.50
N ARG A 9 -20.83 5.05 -5.42
CA ARG A 9 -20.78 4.57 -6.81
C ARG A 9 -19.58 5.12 -7.56
N ILE A 10 -19.28 6.42 -7.41
CA ILE A 10 -18.07 7.05 -7.97
C ILE A 10 -16.81 6.33 -7.47
N LEU A 11 -16.66 6.16 -6.15
CA LEU A 11 -15.51 5.49 -5.56
C LEU A 11 -15.37 4.05 -6.05
N THR A 12 -16.47 3.30 -6.16
CA THR A 12 -16.46 1.93 -6.67
C THR A 12 -16.02 1.87 -8.14
N ALA A 13 -16.45 2.82 -8.97
CA ALA A 13 -16.05 2.90 -10.37
C ALA A 13 -14.54 3.20 -10.48
N LEU A 14 -14.06 4.21 -9.77
CA LEU A 14 -12.65 4.59 -9.78
C LEU A 14 -11.71 3.54 -9.16
N GLN A 15 -12.19 2.74 -8.20
CA GLN A 15 -11.43 1.59 -7.69
C GLN A 15 -11.25 0.48 -8.72
N LYS A 16 -12.18 0.34 -9.68
CA LYS A 16 -12.09 -0.62 -10.78
C LYS A 16 -11.22 -0.10 -11.91
N ASP A 17 -11.37 1.16 -12.26
CA ASP A 17 -10.60 1.84 -13.30
C ASP A 17 -10.29 3.29 -12.88
N GLY A 18 -9.10 3.49 -12.31
CA GLY A 18 -8.63 4.81 -11.91
C GLY A 18 -8.25 5.74 -13.08
N ARG A 19 -8.28 5.24 -14.33
CA ARG A 19 -8.03 6.03 -15.54
C ARG A 19 -9.29 6.45 -16.28
N MET A 20 -10.45 6.09 -15.76
CA MET A 20 -11.75 6.46 -16.33
C MET A 20 -11.84 7.98 -16.49
N THR A 21 -12.23 8.44 -17.66
CA THR A 21 -12.46 9.87 -17.91
C THR A 21 -13.70 10.36 -17.14
N ASN A 22 -13.77 11.66 -16.88
CA ASN A 22 -14.93 12.22 -16.21
C ASN A 22 -16.24 12.00 -17.02
N ALA A 23 -16.16 11.94 -18.35
CA ALA A 23 -17.29 11.64 -19.21
C ALA A 23 -17.79 10.22 -18.96
N GLU A 24 -16.93 9.22 -19.08
CA GLU A 24 -17.24 7.80 -18.81
C GLU A 24 -17.79 7.58 -17.41
N LEU A 25 -17.13 8.18 -16.40
CA LEU A 25 -17.56 8.10 -15.02
C LEU A 25 -18.95 8.71 -14.82
N SER A 26 -19.22 9.88 -15.41
CA SER A 26 -20.51 10.55 -15.29
C SER A 26 -21.66 9.73 -15.88
N GLU A 27 -21.45 9.08 -17.01
CA GLU A 27 -22.41 8.15 -17.62
C GLU A 27 -22.66 6.94 -16.71
N GLN A 28 -21.60 6.33 -16.18
CA GLN A 28 -21.71 5.13 -15.34
C GLN A 28 -22.45 5.40 -14.02
N VAL A 29 -22.33 6.61 -13.46
CA VAL A 29 -22.99 6.96 -12.19
C VAL A 29 -24.30 7.76 -12.40
N ASN A 30 -24.73 7.96 -13.64
CA ASN A 30 -25.93 8.72 -14.03
C ASN A 30 -25.93 10.17 -13.48
N LEU A 31 -24.86 10.90 -13.75
CA LEU A 31 -24.69 12.32 -13.43
C LEU A 31 -24.37 13.13 -14.68
N SER A 32 -24.57 14.45 -14.61
CA SER A 32 -23.96 15.35 -15.60
C SER A 32 -22.43 15.38 -15.39
N PRO A 33 -21.62 15.61 -16.44
CA PRO A 33 -20.16 15.68 -16.31
C PRO A 33 -19.70 16.72 -15.28
N SER A 34 -20.36 17.86 -15.21
CA SER A 34 -20.04 18.92 -14.22
C SER A 34 -20.36 18.50 -12.79
N ALA A 35 -21.48 17.81 -12.57
CA ALA A 35 -21.84 17.31 -11.24
C ALA A 35 -20.89 16.17 -10.79
N CYS A 36 -20.52 15.29 -11.71
CA CYS A 36 -19.55 14.23 -11.47
C CYS A 36 -18.18 14.82 -11.07
N HIS A 37 -17.65 15.72 -11.89
CA HIS A 37 -16.36 16.37 -11.64
C HIS A 37 -16.31 17.05 -10.26
N ARG A 38 -17.34 17.83 -9.91
CA ARG A 38 -17.42 18.50 -8.62
C ARG A 38 -17.41 17.51 -7.44
N ARG A 39 -18.05 16.35 -7.59
CA ARG A 39 -18.07 15.31 -6.56
C ARG A 39 -16.70 14.64 -6.39
N VAL A 40 -16.05 14.28 -7.49
CA VAL A 40 -14.69 13.72 -7.47
C VAL A 40 -13.73 14.69 -6.80
N GLN A 41 -13.73 15.96 -7.21
CA GLN A 41 -12.89 17.00 -6.61
C GLN A 41 -13.15 17.14 -5.10
N ARG A 42 -14.42 17.10 -4.66
CA ARG A 42 -14.76 17.13 -3.23
C ARG A 42 -14.19 15.94 -2.48
N LEU A 43 -14.23 14.73 -3.07
CA LEU A 43 -13.69 13.51 -2.47
C LEU A 43 -12.15 13.56 -2.38
N GLU A 44 -11.48 14.14 -3.37
CA GLU A 44 -10.03 14.37 -3.39
C GLU A 44 -9.62 15.39 -2.32
N VAL A 45 -10.25 16.56 -2.29
CA VAL A 45 -9.96 17.61 -1.30
C VAL A 45 -10.20 17.13 0.13
N ALA A 46 -11.22 16.29 0.33
CA ALA A 46 -11.51 15.71 1.64
C ALA A 46 -10.57 14.53 2.01
N GLY A 47 -9.63 14.16 1.13
CA GLY A 47 -8.69 13.06 1.35
C GLY A 47 -9.32 11.65 1.33
N VAL A 48 -10.58 11.53 0.90
CA VAL A 48 -11.23 10.22 0.68
C VAL A 48 -10.57 9.50 -0.49
N ILE A 49 -10.32 10.22 -1.59
CA ILE A 49 -9.43 9.77 -2.67
C ILE A 49 -8.05 10.32 -2.35
N ARG A 50 -7.13 9.45 -1.99
CA ARG A 50 -5.76 9.83 -1.62
C ARG A 50 -4.82 9.94 -2.82
N GLY A 51 -5.22 9.44 -3.97
CA GLY A 51 -4.43 9.45 -5.21
C GLY A 51 -4.79 8.30 -6.14
N TYR A 52 -4.14 8.30 -7.28
CA TYR A 52 -4.27 7.28 -8.34
C TYR A 52 -2.88 6.69 -8.59
N VAL A 53 -2.78 5.37 -8.64
CA VAL A 53 -1.51 4.67 -8.79
C VAL A 53 -1.58 3.64 -9.92
N ALA A 54 -0.46 3.45 -10.62
CA ALA A 54 -0.32 2.36 -11.56
C ALA A 54 -0.01 1.05 -10.82
N LEU A 55 -0.76 -0.02 -11.13
CA LEU A 55 -0.40 -1.36 -10.71
C LEU A 55 0.59 -1.94 -11.72
N LEU A 56 1.79 -2.28 -11.25
CA LEU A 56 2.87 -2.80 -12.08
C LEU A 56 2.95 -4.32 -11.98
N ASP A 57 3.32 -4.97 -13.09
CA ASP A 57 3.70 -6.37 -13.09
C ASP A 57 5.14 -6.49 -12.56
N GLU A 58 5.27 -6.86 -11.30
CA GLU A 58 6.56 -6.94 -10.59
C GLU A 58 7.52 -7.93 -11.25
N ARG A 59 7.00 -9.00 -11.88
CA ARG A 59 7.83 -9.97 -12.63
C ARG A 59 8.52 -9.31 -13.81
N LYS A 60 7.79 -8.43 -14.53
CA LYS A 60 8.34 -7.65 -15.66
C LYS A 60 9.28 -6.54 -15.20
N MET A 61 9.19 -6.13 -13.94
CA MET A 61 10.07 -5.14 -13.32
C MET A 61 11.33 -5.77 -12.68
N SER A 62 11.61 -7.06 -12.97
CA SER A 62 12.75 -7.78 -12.41
C SER A 62 12.78 -7.84 -10.88
N ARG A 63 11.60 -7.80 -10.24
CA ARG A 63 11.43 -7.90 -8.78
C ARG A 63 10.40 -8.97 -8.43
N PRO A 64 10.68 -10.25 -8.75
CA PRO A 64 9.68 -11.31 -8.64
C PRO A 64 9.41 -11.79 -7.21
N THR A 65 10.28 -11.46 -6.26
CA THR A 65 10.23 -12.01 -4.90
C THR A 65 9.56 -11.02 -3.95
N THR A 66 8.44 -11.44 -3.38
CA THR A 66 7.80 -10.73 -2.27
C THR A 66 8.23 -11.36 -0.95
N VAL A 67 8.76 -10.57 -0.05
CA VAL A 67 9.17 -10.99 1.29
C VAL A 67 8.30 -10.30 2.33
N PHE A 68 7.72 -11.07 3.23
CA PHE A 68 7.04 -10.59 4.42
C PHE A 68 8.02 -10.67 5.59
N VAL A 69 8.12 -9.58 6.34
CA VAL A 69 9.03 -9.45 7.48
C VAL A 69 8.22 -9.12 8.70
N GLU A 70 8.18 -10.05 9.65
CA GLU A 70 7.59 -9.82 10.98
C GLU A 70 8.67 -9.30 11.91
N ILE A 71 8.38 -8.20 12.59
CA ILE A 71 9.32 -7.56 13.52
C ILE A 71 8.64 -7.44 14.88
N THR A 72 9.34 -7.91 15.91
CA THR A 72 8.96 -7.68 17.30
C THR A 72 9.94 -6.67 17.90
N LEU A 73 9.42 -5.60 18.47
CA LEU A 73 10.25 -4.57 19.10
C LEU A 73 10.53 -4.92 20.57
N SER A 74 11.62 -4.40 21.11
CA SER A 74 11.97 -4.53 22.52
C SER A 74 11.10 -3.67 23.44
N GLY A 75 10.26 -2.78 22.88
CA GLY A 75 9.36 -1.92 23.63
C GLY A 75 8.31 -1.33 22.71
N GLN A 76 7.15 -0.98 23.28
CA GLN A 76 5.99 -0.44 22.55
C GLN A 76 5.66 1.01 22.98
N ALA A 77 6.64 1.74 23.54
CA ALA A 77 6.47 3.15 23.85
C ALA A 77 6.30 3.96 22.55
N ALA A 78 5.48 5.00 22.56
CA ALA A 78 5.12 5.77 21.38
C ALA A 78 6.34 6.32 20.63
N ASP A 79 7.35 6.78 21.35
CA ASP A 79 8.60 7.27 20.78
C ASP A 79 9.42 6.19 20.05
N VAL A 80 9.36 4.94 20.53
CA VAL A 80 9.99 3.78 19.89
C VAL A 80 9.26 3.44 18.58
N LEU A 81 7.93 3.41 18.59
CA LEU A 81 7.11 3.19 17.41
C LEU A 81 7.32 4.27 16.35
N ASP A 82 7.29 5.54 16.75
CA ASP A 82 7.54 6.68 15.86
C ASP A 82 8.96 6.65 15.25
N ALA A 83 9.97 6.29 16.05
CA ALA A 83 11.33 6.17 15.55
C ALA A 83 11.47 5.02 14.54
N PHE A 84 10.81 3.89 14.82
CA PHE A 84 10.76 2.74 13.93
C PHE A 84 10.10 3.09 12.60
N GLU A 85 8.91 3.68 12.62
CA GLU A 85 8.14 4.02 11.42
C GLU A 85 8.87 5.03 10.53
N ARG A 86 9.54 6.03 11.12
CA ARG A 86 10.38 6.96 10.37
C ARG A 86 11.55 6.29 9.65
N GLN A 87 12.16 5.25 10.24
CA GLN A 87 13.28 4.54 9.60
C GLN A 87 12.78 3.55 8.55
N VAL A 88 11.70 2.84 8.82
CA VAL A 88 11.08 1.90 7.87
C VAL A 88 10.66 2.62 6.59
N ALA A 89 10.10 3.83 6.69
CA ALA A 89 9.69 4.64 5.54
C ALA A 89 10.84 4.99 4.57
N ARG A 90 12.10 4.82 4.98
CA ARG A 90 13.28 5.06 4.15
C ARG A 90 13.73 3.85 3.33
N ILE A 91 13.10 2.69 3.52
CA ILE A 91 13.42 1.47 2.77
C ILE A 91 12.84 1.62 1.36
N PRO A 92 13.67 1.68 0.29
CA PRO A 92 13.21 1.99 -1.06
C PRO A 92 12.26 0.93 -1.64
N ASP A 93 12.41 -0.31 -1.19
CA ASP A 93 11.70 -1.48 -1.71
C ASP A 93 10.54 -1.90 -0.82
N LEU A 94 10.20 -1.07 0.19
CA LEU A 94 9.05 -1.28 1.06
C LEU A 94 7.75 -0.95 0.31
N LEU A 95 6.82 -1.89 0.30
CA LEU A 95 5.48 -1.69 -0.26
C LEU A 95 4.46 -1.34 0.80
N GLU A 96 4.50 -2.03 1.94
CA GLU A 96 3.51 -1.91 3.00
C GLU A 96 4.19 -2.08 4.36
N CYS A 97 3.71 -1.35 5.36
CA CYS A 97 4.10 -1.48 6.76
C CYS A 97 2.83 -1.42 7.60
N HIS A 98 2.59 -2.45 8.39
CA HIS A 98 1.40 -2.57 9.24
C HIS A 98 1.81 -2.73 10.69
N LEU A 99 1.25 -1.90 11.59
CA LEU A 99 1.27 -2.15 13.02
C LEU A 99 0.25 -3.26 13.31
N MET A 100 0.67 -4.28 14.01
CA MET A 100 -0.07 -5.51 14.21
C MET A 100 -0.57 -5.63 15.66
N ALA A 101 -1.74 -6.25 15.82
CA ALA A 101 -2.17 -6.77 17.11
C ALA A 101 -1.88 -8.27 17.13
N GLY A 102 -0.95 -8.73 17.96
CA GLY A 102 -0.55 -10.13 18.01
C GLY A 102 0.85 -10.34 18.55
N THR A 103 1.53 -11.39 18.08
CA THR A 103 2.88 -11.76 18.52
C THR A 103 3.98 -10.87 17.93
N ALA A 104 3.81 -10.39 16.71
CA ALA A 104 4.68 -9.41 16.07
C ALA A 104 4.09 -8.01 16.20
N ASP A 105 4.94 -7.00 16.35
CA ASP A 105 4.51 -5.60 16.41
C ASP A 105 4.30 -5.01 15.02
N TYR A 106 5.12 -5.41 14.05
CA TYR A 106 5.02 -4.93 12.67
C TYR A 106 5.10 -6.05 11.64
N LEU A 107 4.34 -5.89 10.56
CA LEU A 107 4.44 -6.68 9.35
C LEU A 107 4.84 -5.76 8.19
N LEU A 108 5.98 -6.04 7.57
CA LEU A 108 6.45 -5.36 6.38
C LEU A 108 6.25 -6.24 5.15
N LYS A 109 5.99 -5.61 4.01
CA LYS A 109 5.98 -6.24 2.71
C LYS A 109 7.02 -5.58 1.82
N ILE A 110 8.02 -6.33 1.39
CA ILE A 110 9.19 -5.84 0.67
C ILE A 110 9.30 -6.59 -0.65
N LEU A 111 9.71 -5.88 -1.71
CA LEU A 111 10.08 -6.49 -2.98
C LEU A 111 11.60 -6.64 -3.08
N ALA A 112 12.04 -7.78 -3.59
CA ALA A 112 13.44 -8.05 -3.89
C ALA A 112 13.58 -8.73 -5.26
N GLN A 113 14.73 -8.54 -5.93
CA GLN A 113 15.01 -9.21 -7.19
C GLN A 113 15.22 -10.70 -6.95
N ASP A 114 15.99 -11.02 -5.93
CA ASP A 114 16.35 -12.37 -5.51
C ASP A 114 16.76 -12.39 -4.03
N THR A 115 17.24 -13.53 -3.57
CA THR A 115 17.72 -13.70 -2.18
C THR A 115 18.94 -12.85 -1.85
N GLY A 116 19.81 -12.59 -2.82
CA GLY A 116 21.00 -11.74 -2.66
C GLY A 116 20.61 -10.28 -2.48
N ASP A 117 19.66 -9.81 -3.26
CA ASP A 117 19.10 -8.46 -3.13
C ASP A 117 18.39 -8.30 -1.78
N PHE A 118 17.63 -9.31 -1.35
CA PHE A 118 17.04 -9.27 -0.01
C PHE A 118 18.09 -9.24 1.10
N ALA A 119 19.17 -10.01 0.98
CA ALA A 119 20.28 -9.97 1.95
C ALA A 119 20.92 -8.57 2.01
N ARG A 120 21.02 -7.86 0.89
CA ARG A 120 21.44 -6.45 0.83
C ARG A 120 20.48 -5.55 1.61
N ILE A 121 19.17 -5.66 1.33
CA ILE A 121 18.11 -4.88 2.01
C ILE A 121 18.16 -5.14 3.52
N HIS A 122 18.25 -6.39 3.91
CA HIS A 122 18.35 -6.78 5.32
C HIS A 122 19.56 -6.10 6.01
N ARG A 123 20.74 -6.20 5.42
CA ARG A 123 21.98 -5.63 5.99
C ARG A 123 21.97 -4.11 6.02
N GLN A 124 21.45 -3.46 4.99
CA GLN A 124 21.48 -2.00 4.88
C GLN A 124 20.40 -1.31 5.70
N TYR A 125 19.24 -1.94 5.83
CA TYR A 125 18.06 -1.31 6.44
C TYR A 125 17.53 -2.08 7.64
N LEU A 126 17.12 -3.34 7.48
CA LEU A 126 16.37 -4.08 8.51
C LEU A 126 17.20 -4.29 9.78
N SER A 127 18.48 -4.64 9.65
CA SER A 127 19.37 -4.84 10.80
C SER A 127 19.71 -3.56 11.59
N ARG A 128 19.32 -2.40 11.06
CA ARG A 128 19.58 -1.08 11.67
C ARG A 128 18.32 -0.41 12.18
N LEU A 129 17.19 -1.09 12.11
CA LEU A 129 15.93 -0.54 12.61
C LEU A 129 16.00 -0.39 14.14
N PRO A 130 15.49 0.73 14.69
CA PRO A 130 15.43 0.93 16.13
C PRO A 130 14.47 -0.08 16.76
N GLY A 131 14.71 -0.40 18.04
CA GLY A 131 13.86 -1.33 18.78
C GLY A 131 14.31 -2.80 18.74
N GLY A 132 15.35 -3.15 17.99
CA GLY A 132 16.20 -4.34 18.03
C GLY A 132 15.66 -5.67 18.58
N GLY A 133 14.46 -6.08 18.17
CA GLY A 133 13.87 -7.37 18.55
C GLY A 133 14.00 -8.44 17.46
N PRO A 134 13.38 -9.62 17.65
CA PRO A 134 13.39 -10.71 16.68
C PRO A 134 12.78 -10.30 15.35
N ILE A 135 13.40 -10.75 14.26
CA ILE A 135 12.92 -10.58 12.88
C ILE A 135 12.64 -11.98 12.32
N HIS A 136 11.40 -12.21 11.90
CA HIS A 136 10.99 -13.43 11.21
C HIS A 136 10.67 -13.12 9.75
N LEU A 137 11.15 -14.00 8.87
CA LEU A 137 11.04 -13.84 7.43
C LEU A 137 10.12 -14.89 6.84
N ALA A 138 9.22 -14.47 5.96
CA ALA A 138 8.43 -15.36 5.13
C ALA A 138 8.50 -14.91 3.66
N VAL A 139 8.99 -15.78 2.79
CA VAL A 139 9.08 -15.52 1.36
C VAL A 139 7.82 -16.04 0.69
N ALA A 140 7.12 -15.18 -0.04
CA ALA A 140 5.98 -15.60 -0.84
C ALA A 140 6.45 -16.39 -2.06
N LEU A 141 6.20 -17.69 -2.08
CA LEU A 141 6.52 -18.55 -3.23
C LEU A 141 5.66 -18.18 -4.44
N ARG A 142 4.43 -17.76 -4.20
CA ARG A 142 3.46 -17.37 -5.23
C ARG A 142 2.37 -16.49 -4.62
N THR A 143 2.01 -15.42 -5.31
CA THR A 143 0.78 -14.68 -5.02
C THR A 143 -0.35 -15.28 -5.88
N SER A 144 -1.31 -15.94 -5.24
CA SER A 144 -2.40 -16.63 -5.93
C SER A 144 -3.48 -15.69 -6.43
N PHE A 145 -3.67 -14.56 -5.75
CA PHE A 145 -4.68 -13.56 -6.09
C PHE A 145 -4.20 -12.16 -5.73
N ARG A 146 -4.37 -11.23 -6.65
CA ARG A 146 -4.32 -9.79 -6.41
C ARG A 146 -5.57 -9.18 -7.03
N PRO A 147 -6.22 -8.22 -6.38
CA PRO A 147 -7.28 -7.46 -7.04
C PRO A 147 -6.66 -6.79 -8.27
N THR A 148 -7.11 -7.18 -9.45
CA THR A 148 -6.78 -6.50 -10.71
C THR A 148 -7.98 -5.63 -11.06
N PRO A 149 -7.79 -4.41 -11.56
CA PRO A 149 -8.89 -3.70 -12.21
C PRO A 149 -9.48 -4.64 -13.25
N ARG A 150 -10.77 -4.94 -13.14
CA ARG A 150 -11.44 -5.77 -14.14
C ARG A 150 -11.50 -4.95 -15.42
N GLN A 151 -10.92 -5.51 -16.48
CA GLN A 151 -11.12 -5.03 -17.85
C GLN A 151 -12.59 -5.15 -18.21
#